data_d97eed15eb7e0046c0f17ee19c7a51ed
#
_entry.id   d97eed15eb7e0046c0f17ee19c7a51ed
#
_cell.length_a   1.000
_cell.length_b   1.000
_cell.length_c   1.000
_cell.angle_alpha   90.00
_cell.angle_beta   90.00
_cell.angle_gamma   90.00
#
_symmetry.space_group_name_H-M   'P 1'
#
loop_
_entity.id
_entity.type
_entity.pdbx_description
1 polymer ?
#
loop_
_entity_poly.entity_id
_entity_poly.type
_entity_poly.pdbx_seq_one_letter_code
_entity_poly.pdbx_strand_id
1 'polypeptide(L)'
;SDFENLLKNEGYHVWVNPVYCPDYGIPQTRKRLVLLASRLGNIELINPTHKPNEYKTVKETIGDLPELKAGETDKNDPLHRAKALSPLNLERLHHTPYGGSWKDWPKDLQLRCHKTDNGRSFGSVYGRMVWEKPAPTMTTQCTGLGNGRFGHPIQDRAISIREAALIQTFPMT
;
A
#
# COMPACT_ATOMS: atom_id res chain seq x y z
N SER A 1 27.90 3.52 6.12
CA SER A 1 27.72 2.62 7.30
C SER A 1 28.89 1.64 7.38
N ASP A 2 29.06 0.97 8.52
CA ASP A 2 30.12 -0.03 8.71
C ASP A 2 30.01 -1.15 7.67
N PHE A 3 28.80 -1.54 7.30
CA PHE A 3 28.56 -2.54 6.27
C PHE A 3 29.00 -2.07 4.87
N GLU A 4 28.78 -0.81 4.51
CA GLU A 4 29.30 -0.24 3.25
C GLU A 4 30.82 -0.24 3.22
N ASN A 5 31.48 0.14 4.33
CA ASN A 5 32.93 0.16 4.43
C ASN A 5 33.51 -1.26 4.31
N LEU A 6 32.86 -2.24 4.93
CA LEU A 6 33.23 -3.65 4.79
C LEU A 6 33.20 -4.09 3.33
N LEU A 7 32.11 -3.82 2.61
CA LEU A 7 32.00 -4.17 1.19
C LEU A 7 33.06 -3.49 0.33
N LYS A 8 33.34 -2.21 0.57
CA LYS A 8 34.40 -1.46 -0.15
C LYS A 8 35.78 -2.04 0.10
N ASN A 9 36.07 -2.42 1.35
CA ASN A 9 37.33 -3.06 1.71
C ASN A 9 37.51 -4.42 1.06
N GLU A 10 36.41 -5.14 0.80
CA GLU A 10 36.37 -6.40 0.07
C GLU A 10 36.37 -6.23 -1.47
N GLY A 11 36.62 -5.02 -1.97
CA GLY A 11 36.76 -4.72 -3.40
C GLY A 11 35.45 -4.54 -4.15
N TYR A 12 34.33 -4.24 -3.46
CA TYR A 12 33.08 -3.93 -4.13
C TYR A 12 32.96 -2.44 -4.43
N HIS A 13 32.46 -2.12 -5.63
CA HIS A 13 31.84 -0.83 -5.92
C HIS A 13 30.45 -0.82 -5.28
N VAL A 14 30.17 0.18 -4.45
CA VAL A 14 28.93 0.21 -3.63
C VAL A 14 28.15 1.49 -3.93
N TRP A 15 26.86 1.32 -4.25
CA TRP A 15 25.88 2.38 -4.35
C TRP A 15 24.80 2.18 -3.28
N VAL A 16 24.50 3.22 -2.50
CA VAL A 16 23.50 3.17 -1.43
C VAL A 16 22.70 4.46 -1.44
N ASN A 17 21.42 4.38 -1.72
CA ASN A 17 20.52 5.53 -1.69
C ASN A 17 19.12 5.15 -1.26
N PRO A 18 18.35 6.10 -0.65
CA PRO A 18 16.93 5.91 -0.45
C PRO A 18 16.20 5.97 -1.79
N VAL A 19 15.43 4.94 -2.08
CA VAL A 19 14.61 4.81 -3.30
C VAL A 19 13.14 4.99 -2.95
N TYR A 20 12.44 5.84 -3.70
CA TYR A 20 11.00 6.06 -3.58
C TYR A 20 10.28 5.39 -4.75
N CYS A 21 9.43 4.42 -4.45
CA CYS A 21 8.82 3.56 -5.46
C CYS A 21 8.05 4.30 -6.57
N PRO A 22 7.28 5.36 -6.29
CA PRO A 22 6.61 6.12 -7.34
C PRO A 22 7.52 6.73 -8.38
N ASP A 23 8.76 7.09 -8.04
CA ASP A 23 9.76 7.61 -8.98
C ASP A 23 10.10 6.61 -10.11
N TYR A 24 9.74 5.34 -9.92
CA TYR A 24 9.97 4.22 -10.85
C TYR A 24 8.66 3.62 -11.38
N GLY A 25 7.54 4.36 -11.29
CA GLY A 25 6.25 3.95 -11.81
C GLY A 25 5.52 2.89 -10.97
N ILE A 26 5.97 2.63 -9.74
CA ILE A 26 5.30 1.71 -8.81
C ILE A 26 4.21 2.49 -8.06
N PRO A 27 2.93 2.08 -8.15
CA PRO A 27 1.80 2.84 -7.60
C PRO A 27 1.64 2.71 -6.08
N GLN A 28 2.74 2.80 -5.31
CA GLN A 28 2.69 2.79 -3.84
C GLN A 28 3.75 3.71 -3.22
N THR A 29 3.38 4.42 -2.16
CA THR A 29 4.23 5.38 -1.43
C THR A 29 5.26 4.67 -0.54
N ARG A 30 6.04 3.77 -1.12
CA ARG A 30 7.07 3.00 -0.43
C ARG A 30 8.44 3.63 -0.61
N LYS A 31 9.15 3.88 0.48
CA LYS A 31 10.55 4.33 0.47
C LYS A 31 11.43 3.30 1.15
N ARG A 32 12.53 2.94 0.53
CA ARG A 32 13.50 1.98 1.07
C ARG A 32 14.92 2.42 0.77
N LEU A 33 15.82 2.15 1.72
CA LEU A 33 17.25 2.18 1.44
C LEU A 33 17.57 0.97 0.55
N VAL A 34 18.18 1.24 -0.60
CA VAL A 34 18.63 0.21 -1.55
C VAL A 34 20.14 0.26 -1.61
N LEU A 35 20.77 -0.89 -1.44
CA LEU A 35 22.20 -1.08 -1.60
C LEU A 35 22.44 -1.98 -2.81
N LEU A 36 23.27 -1.51 -3.74
CA LEU A 36 23.80 -2.30 -4.83
C LEU A 36 25.32 -2.41 -4.65
N ALA A 37 25.85 -3.60 -4.84
CA ALA A 37 27.29 -3.84 -4.74
C ALA A 37 27.75 -4.76 -5.86
N SER A 38 28.90 -4.43 -6.52
CA SER A 38 29.45 -5.20 -7.64
C SER A 38 30.97 -5.21 -7.59
N ARG A 39 31.59 -6.35 -7.89
CA ARG A 39 33.03 -6.49 -8.15
C ARG A 39 33.41 -6.25 -9.61
N LEU A 40 32.41 -6.17 -10.51
CA LEU A 40 32.63 -6.03 -11.95
C LEU A 40 32.78 -4.57 -12.41
N GLY A 41 32.57 -3.60 -11.52
CA GLY A 41 32.64 -2.18 -11.81
C GLY A 41 31.54 -1.39 -11.11
N ASN A 42 31.47 -0.10 -11.43
CA ASN A 42 30.45 0.78 -10.87
C ASN A 42 29.03 0.28 -11.19
N ILE A 43 28.18 0.31 -10.17
CA ILE A 43 26.77 -0.08 -10.27
C ILE A 43 25.93 1.00 -9.58
N GLU A 44 24.86 1.40 -10.21
CA GLU A 44 23.88 2.32 -9.64
C GLU A 44 22.48 1.99 -10.17
N LEU A 45 21.47 2.50 -9.52
CA LEU A 45 20.09 2.38 -10.01
C LEU A 45 19.90 3.32 -11.20
N ILE A 46 19.05 2.95 -12.14
CA ILE A 46 18.64 3.85 -13.22
C ILE A 46 18.07 5.16 -12.64
N ASN A 47 18.14 6.23 -13.40
CA ASN A 47 17.52 7.49 -13.00
C ASN A 47 15.99 7.33 -12.83
N PRO A 48 15.36 8.11 -11.92
CA PRO A 48 13.91 8.18 -11.81
C PRO A 48 13.23 8.37 -13.16
N THR A 49 12.22 7.56 -13.43
CA THR A 49 11.47 7.57 -14.70
C THR A 49 10.18 8.37 -14.64
N HIS A 50 9.71 8.74 -13.44
CA HIS A 50 8.48 9.46 -13.20
C HIS A 50 8.72 10.66 -12.27
N LYS A 51 8.06 11.75 -12.55
CA LYS A 51 7.99 12.95 -11.69
C LYS A 51 6.74 12.89 -10.79
N PRO A 52 6.64 13.70 -9.73
CA PRO A 52 5.51 13.69 -8.81
C PRO A 52 4.12 13.84 -9.46
N ASN A 53 4.02 14.59 -10.56
CA ASN A 53 2.79 14.76 -11.33
C ASN A 53 2.49 13.61 -12.31
N GLU A 54 3.40 12.65 -12.45
CA GLU A 54 3.31 11.48 -13.33
C GLU A 54 3.17 10.16 -12.55
N TYR A 55 3.08 10.23 -11.21
CA TYR A 55 2.96 9.05 -10.39
C TYR A 55 1.68 8.29 -10.67
N LYS A 56 1.80 6.99 -10.88
CA LYS A 56 0.66 6.10 -11.06
C LYS A 56 -0.24 6.11 -9.84
N THR A 57 -1.51 6.34 -10.07
CA THR A 57 -2.54 6.45 -9.04
C THR A 57 -3.22 5.10 -8.75
N VAL A 58 -3.94 5.02 -7.63
CA VAL A 58 -4.81 3.88 -7.34
C VAL A 58 -5.84 3.69 -8.46
N LYS A 59 -6.41 4.79 -8.99
CA LYS A 59 -7.41 4.72 -10.07
C LYS A 59 -6.87 4.07 -11.33
N GLU A 60 -5.70 4.49 -11.79
CA GLU A 60 -5.05 3.92 -12.99
C GLU A 60 -4.64 2.46 -12.79
N THR A 61 -4.48 2.03 -11.55
CA THR A 61 -3.99 0.68 -11.23
C THR A 61 -5.10 -0.35 -11.05
N ILE A 62 -6.20 0.04 -10.39
CA ILE A 62 -7.27 -0.90 -10.01
C ILE A 62 -8.67 -0.41 -10.37
N GLY A 63 -8.80 0.78 -10.98
CA GLY A 63 -10.10 1.41 -11.22
C GLY A 63 -10.99 0.68 -12.23
N ASP A 64 -10.40 -0.11 -13.12
CA ASP A 64 -11.12 -0.86 -14.17
C ASP A 64 -11.48 -2.30 -13.75
N LEU A 65 -11.13 -2.72 -12.53
CA LEU A 65 -11.50 -4.04 -12.04
C LEU A 65 -12.99 -4.12 -11.71
N PRO A 66 -13.62 -5.31 -11.88
CA PRO A 66 -15.00 -5.52 -11.50
C PRO A 66 -15.31 -5.14 -10.05
N GLU A 67 -16.50 -4.64 -9.79
CA GLU A 67 -16.95 -4.37 -8.42
C GLU A 67 -17.12 -5.67 -7.64
N LEU A 68 -16.77 -5.62 -6.34
CA LEU A 68 -16.96 -6.72 -5.40
C LEU A 68 -17.61 -6.21 -4.12
N LYS A 69 -18.39 -7.07 -3.48
CA LYS A 69 -18.76 -6.90 -2.07
C LYS A 69 -17.75 -7.58 -1.14
N ALA A 70 -17.79 -7.23 0.13
CA ALA A 70 -16.98 -7.94 1.13
C ALA A 70 -17.37 -9.43 1.15
N GLY A 71 -16.37 -10.32 1.05
CA GLY A 71 -16.56 -11.77 0.96
C GLY A 71 -16.77 -12.32 -0.45
N GLU A 72 -16.89 -11.48 -1.46
CA GLU A 72 -17.04 -11.94 -2.86
C GLU A 72 -15.71 -12.27 -3.53
N THR A 73 -15.83 -13.14 -4.53
CA THR A 73 -14.77 -13.48 -5.47
C THR A 73 -15.29 -13.29 -6.89
N ASP A 74 -14.51 -12.64 -7.75
CA ASP A 74 -14.84 -12.52 -9.16
C ASP A 74 -14.83 -13.89 -9.86
N LYS A 75 -15.78 -14.08 -10.80
CA LYS A 75 -15.97 -15.36 -11.49
C LYS A 75 -14.83 -15.69 -12.47
N ASN A 76 -14.18 -14.67 -13.00
CA ASN A 76 -13.17 -14.80 -14.04
C ASN A 76 -11.75 -14.69 -13.48
N ASP A 77 -11.58 -14.12 -12.27
CA ASP A 77 -10.29 -13.95 -11.61
C ASP A 77 -10.37 -14.37 -10.13
N PRO A 78 -9.93 -15.58 -9.78
CA PRO A 78 -9.98 -16.08 -8.39
C PRO A 78 -9.08 -15.29 -7.42
N LEU A 79 -8.13 -14.50 -7.91
CA LEU A 79 -7.33 -13.59 -7.07
C LEU A 79 -8.09 -12.28 -6.79
N HIS A 80 -9.05 -11.91 -7.65
CA HIS A 80 -9.92 -10.77 -7.38
C HIS A 80 -11.01 -11.17 -6.38
N ARG A 81 -10.58 -11.39 -5.15
CA ARG A 81 -11.44 -11.77 -4.01
C ARG A 81 -11.21 -10.85 -2.83
N ALA A 82 -12.29 -10.38 -2.25
CA ALA A 82 -12.30 -9.55 -1.04
C ALA A 82 -12.55 -10.43 0.20
N LYS A 83 -11.86 -10.13 1.31
CA LYS A 83 -12.17 -10.79 2.59
C LYS A 83 -13.57 -10.42 3.06
N ALA A 84 -14.27 -11.39 3.65
CA ALA A 84 -15.48 -11.13 4.37
C ALA A 84 -15.20 -10.23 5.59
N LEU A 85 -16.13 -9.35 5.89
CA LEU A 85 -16.07 -8.46 7.05
C LEU A 85 -17.21 -8.83 8.01
N SER A 86 -16.96 -8.67 9.31
CA SER A 86 -18.04 -8.75 10.30
C SER A 86 -19.04 -7.61 10.10
N PRO A 87 -20.30 -7.75 10.51
CA PRO A 87 -21.31 -6.69 10.42
C PRO A 87 -20.79 -5.36 11.02
N LEU A 88 -20.12 -5.40 12.16
CA LEU A 88 -19.53 -4.23 12.81
C LEU A 88 -18.44 -3.57 11.96
N ASN A 89 -17.61 -4.35 11.25
CA ASN A 89 -16.56 -3.77 10.39
C ASN A 89 -17.12 -3.24 9.07
N LEU A 90 -18.22 -3.82 8.57
CA LEU A 90 -18.97 -3.24 7.45
C LEU A 90 -19.55 -1.88 7.84
N GLU A 91 -20.20 -1.80 9.01
CA GLU A 91 -20.77 -0.56 9.55
C GLU A 91 -19.68 0.51 9.74
N ARG A 92 -18.54 0.14 10.32
CA ARG A 92 -17.37 1.01 10.47
C ARG A 92 -16.89 1.57 9.12
N LEU A 93 -16.77 0.70 8.15
CA LEU A 93 -16.31 1.09 6.82
C LEU A 93 -17.34 1.97 6.11
N HIS A 94 -18.63 1.67 6.27
CA HIS A 94 -19.70 2.51 5.76
C HIS A 94 -19.65 3.95 6.31
N HIS A 95 -19.27 4.10 7.57
CA HIS A 95 -19.06 5.41 8.20
C HIS A 95 -17.67 6.03 7.89
N THR A 96 -16.82 5.32 7.15
CA THR A 96 -15.51 5.87 6.75
C THR A 96 -15.67 6.63 5.43
N PRO A 97 -15.52 7.95 5.41
CA PRO A 97 -15.66 8.72 4.18
C PRO A 97 -14.51 8.44 3.21
N TYR A 98 -14.64 8.89 1.98
CA TYR A 98 -13.57 8.85 0.98
C TYR A 98 -12.27 9.44 1.53
N GLY A 99 -11.17 8.67 1.50
CA GLY A 99 -9.89 9.07 2.06
C GLY A 99 -9.84 9.20 3.59
N GLY A 100 -10.97 8.95 4.27
CA GLY A 100 -11.08 9.01 5.73
C GLY A 100 -10.51 7.79 6.46
N SER A 101 -10.76 7.71 7.76
CA SER A 101 -10.30 6.63 8.62
C SER A 101 -11.21 6.49 9.86
N TRP A 102 -10.82 5.64 10.82
CA TRP A 102 -11.51 5.50 12.09
C TRP A 102 -11.70 6.84 12.87
N LYS A 103 -10.93 7.86 12.55
CA LYS A 103 -11.06 9.19 13.19
C LYS A 103 -12.38 9.88 12.86
N ASP A 104 -12.98 9.50 11.75
CA ASP A 104 -14.24 10.04 11.25
C ASP A 104 -15.46 9.28 11.80
N TRP A 105 -15.24 8.18 12.55
CA TRP A 105 -16.31 7.35 13.08
C TRP A 105 -17.03 7.97 14.26
N PRO A 106 -18.32 7.67 14.42
CA PRO A 106 -19.04 7.89 15.68
C PRO A 106 -18.29 7.24 16.86
N LYS A 107 -18.42 7.83 18.05
CA LYS A 107 -17.65 7.41 19.23
C LYS A 107 -17.91 5.95 19.67
N ASP A 108 -19.08 5.44 19.42
CA ASP A 108 -19.52 4.07 19.72
C ASP A 108 -18.88 3.04 18.80
N LEU A 109 -18.55 3.39 17.56
CA LEU A 109 -17.85 2.53 16.62
C LEU A 109 -16.33 2.49 16.82
N GLN A 110 -15.77 3.42 17.60
CA GLN A 110 -14.34 3.46 17.88
C GLN A 110 -13.92 2.34 18.81
N LEU A 111 -12.74 1.76 18.53
CA LEU A 111 -12.12 0.74 19.39
C LEU A 111 -11.58 1.38 20.68
N ARG A 112 -11.44 0.58 21.73
CA ARG A 112 -10.84 1.05 22.99
C ARG A 112 -9.43 1.63 22.79
N CYS A 113 -8.61 1.00 21.95
CA CYS A 113 -7.26 1.48 21.63
C CYS A 113 -7.28 2.85 20.93
N HIS A 114 -8.30 3.20 20.18
CA HIS A 114 -8.41 4.51 19.54
C HIS A 114 -8.65 5.67 20.54
N LYS A 115 -9.11 5.33 21.73
CA LYS A 115 -9.41 6.30 22.81
C LYS A 115 -8.21 6.59 23.70
N THR A 116 -7.09 5.85 23.52
CA THR A 116 -5.83 6.06 24.24
C THR A 116 -4.87 6.93 23.44
N ASP A 117 -3.96 7.63 24.10
CA ASP A 117 -2.99 8.52 23.43
C ASP A 117 -2.09 7.74 22.46
N ASN A 118 -1.67 6.54 22.82
CA ASN A 118 -0.88 5.68 21.93
C ASN A 118 -1.66 5.24 20.68
N GLY A 119 -2.95 4.94 20.82
CA GLY A 119 -3.79 4.53 19.70
C GLY A 119 -4.11 5.66 18.72
N ARG A 120 -4.14 6.91 19.19
CA ARG A 120 -4.38 8.09 18.35
C ARG A 120 -3.30 8.32 17.29
N SER A 121 -2.08 7.82 17.49
CA SER A 121 -0.97 7.92 16.53
C SER A 121 -1.18 7.06 15.28
N PHE A 122 -1.97 5.97 15.35
CA PHE A 122 -2.23 5.05 14.23
C PHE A 122 -3.42 5.51 13.38
N GLY A 123 -3.36 6.71 12.83
CA GLY A 123 -4.45 7.32 12.07
C GLY A 123 -4.76 6.71 10.70
N SER A 124 -3.94 5.76 10.20
CA SER A 124 -4.12 5.16 8.88
C SER A 124 -4.94 3.86 8.89
N VAL A 125 -5.02 3.16 10.04
CA VAL A 125 -5.77 1.89 10.13
C VAL A 125 -7.26 2.13 9.87
N TYR A 126 -7.93 1.14 9.29
CA TYR A 126 -9.32 1.22 8.85
C TYR A 126 -9.60 2.36 7.85
N GLY A 127 -8.55 2.93 7.23
CA GLY A 127 -8.71 4.03 6.28
C GLY A 127 -9.04 3.54 4.88
N ARG A 128 -9.79 4.37 4.13
CA ARG A 128 -9.98 4.23 2.69
C ARG A 128 -8.84 4.89 1.94
N MET A 129 -8.39 4.24 0.88
CA MET A 129 -7.51 4.88 -0.10
C MET A 129 -8.24 5.99 -0.86
N VAL A 130 -7.49 6.78 -1.61
CA VAL A 130 -8.02 7.76 -2.55
C VAL A 130 -7.60 7.40 -3.96
N TRP A 131 -8.43 7.72 -4.94
CA TRP A 131 -8.19 7.38 -6.34
C TRP A 131 -7.00 8.14 -6.94
N GLU A 132 -6.81 9.39 -6.56
CA GLU A 132 -5.91 10.35 -7.23
C GLU A 132 -4.46 10.27 -6.75
N LYS A 133 -4.14 9.34 -5.88
CA LYS A 133 -2.78 9.19 -5.32
C LYS A 133 -2.27 7.76 -5.46
N PRO A 134 -0.96 7.55 -5.42
CA PRO A 134 -0.40 6.22 -5.21
C PRO A 134 -0.93 5.60 -3.92
N ALA A 135 -1.07 4.28 -3.89
CA ALA A 135 -1.49 3.54 -2.71
C ALA A 135 -0.50 3.69 -1.54
N PRO A 136 -0.92 3.50 -0.29
CA PRO A 136 0.01 3.40 0.83
C PRO A 136 0.92 2.19 0.68
N THR A 137 2.02 2.17 1.44
CA THR A 137 2.94 1.04 1.46
C THR A 137 2.22 -0.26 1.78
N MET A 138 2.26 -1.23 0.86
CA MET A 138 1.68 -2.55 1.07
C MET A 138 2.42 -3.33 2.17
N THR A 139 1.64 -3.91 3.08
CA THR A 139 2.11 -4.80 4.14
C THR A 139 1.64 -6.23 3.87
N THR A 140 2.14 -7.21 4.63
CA THR A 140 1.79 -8.64 4.48
C THR A 140 0.30 -8.94 4.66
N GLN A 141 -0.43 -8.08 5.36
CA GLN A 141 -1.88 -8.23 5.59
C GLN A 141 -2.69 -7.08 4.98
N CYS A 142 -2.28 -6.59 3.82
CA CYS A 142 -2.92 -5.46 3.14
C CYS A 142 -4.38 -5.72 2.70
N THR A 143 -4.86 -6.95 2.73
CA THR A 143 -6.28 -7.30 2.50
C THR A 143 -7.14 -7.20 3.77
N GLY A 144 -6.62 -6.63 4.86
CA GLY A 144 -7.32 -6.45 6.13
C GLY A 144 -7.39 -4.98 6.55
N LEU A 145 -8.57 -4.51 6.94
CA LEU A 145 -8.80 -3.10 7.31
C LEU A 145 -7.96 -2.62 8.50
N GLY A 146 -7.74 -3.49 9.49
CA GLY A 146 -7.03 -3.13 10.73
C GLY A 146 -5.51 -2.97 10.57
N ASN A 147 -4.95 -3.25 9.41
CA ASN A 147 -3.50 -3.30 9.18
C ASN A 147 -2.95 -2.07 8.44
N GLY A 148 -3.81 -1.11 8.11
CA GLY A 148 -3.42 0.10 7.40
C GLY A 148 -4.60 0.75 6.67
N ARG A 149 -4.30 1.64 5.74
CA ARG A 149 -5.27 2.31 4.88
C ARG A 149 -5.56 1.45 3.65
N PHE A 150 -6.18 0.29 3.86
CA PHE A 150 -6.44 -0.70 2.82
C PHE A 150 -7.92 -0.85 2.48
N GLY A 151 -8.78 0.04 2.96
CA GLY A 151 -10.16 0.16 2.49
C GLY A 151 -10.17 0.61 1.02
N HIS A 152 -11.00 -0.06 0.19
CA HIS A 152 -11.24 0.37 -1.17
C HIS A 152 -11.79 1.81 -1.19
N PRO A 153 -11.42 2.66 -2.16
CA PRO A 153 -11.82 4.07 -2.15
C PRO A 153 -13.32 4.31 -1.98
N ILE A 154 -14.18 3.52 -2.65
CA ILE A 154 -15.63 3.72 -2.69
C ILE A 154 -16.46 2.48 -2.28
N GLN A 155 -15.90 1.27 -2.36
CA GLN A 155 -16.63 0.04 -2.01
C GLN A 155 -16.44 -0.30 -0.53
N ASP A 156 -17.46 -0.86 0.13
CA ASP A 156 -17.41 -1.20 1.55
C ASP A 156 -16.68 -2.53 1.80
N ARG A 157 -15.39 -2.57 1.44
CA ARG A 157 -14.47 -3.71 1.60
C ARG A 157 -13.01 -3.25 1.71
N ALA A 158 -12.16 -4.12 2.16
CA ALA A 158 -10.72 -3.98 1.94
C ALA A 158 -10.37 -4.29 0.47
N ILE A 159 -9.18 -3.90 0.05
CA ILE A 159 -8.69 -4.29 -1.28
C ILE A 159 -8.61 -5.81 -1.42
N SER A 160 -8.83 -6.31 -2.63
CA SER A 160 -8.67 -7.71 -3.00
C SER A 160 -7.20 -8.11 -3.11
N ILE A 161 -6.93 -9.42 -3.23
CA ILE A 161 -5.59 -9.92 -3.49
C ILE A 161 -5.08 -9.45 -4.87
N ARG A 162 -5.96 -9.43 -5.89
CA ARG A 162 -5.62 -8.93 -7.22
C ARG A 162 -5.23 -7.46 -7.19
N GLU A 163 -6.01 -6.63 -6.53
CA GLU A 163 -5.70 -5.21 -6.35
C GLU A 163 -4.37 -4.99 -5.63
N ALA A 164 -4.11 -5.74 -4.57
CA ALA A 164 -2.84 -5.69 -3.86
C ALA A 164 -1.66 -6.14 -4.73
N ALA A 165 -1.84 -7.13 -5.59
CA ALA A 165 -0.83 -7.59 -6.54
C ALA A 165 -0.52 -6.52 -7.59
N LEU A 166 -1.53 -5.92 -8.21
CA LEU A 166 -1.35 -4.84 -9.18
C LEU A 166 -0.64 -3.62 -8.59
N ILE A 167 -1.00 -3.22 -7.37
CA ILE A 167 -0.32 -2.13 -6.66
C ILE A 167 1.16 -2.46 -6.40
N GLN A 168 1.52 -3.73 -6.35
CA GLN A 168 2.91 -4.20 -6.26
C GLN A 168 3.52 -4.54 -7.64
N THR A 169 2.85 -4.16 -8.71
CA THR A 169 3.28 -4.35 -10.12
C THR A 169 3.39 -5.82 -10.58
N PHE A 170 2.70 -6.74 -9.92
CA PHE A 170 2.52 -8.07 -10.49
C PHE A 170 1.62 -7.99 -11.73
N PRO A 171 1.91 -8.76 -12.79
CA PRO A 171 1.09 -8.75 -14.00
C PRO A 171 -0.29 -9.37 -13.76
N MET A 172 -1.21 -9.13 -14.69
CA MET A 172 -2.57 -9.72 -14.67
C MET A 172 -2.55 -11.23 -14.94
N THR A 173 -1.58 -11.70 -15.68
CA THR A 173 -1.38 -13.11 -16.10
C THR A 173 -0.28 -13.77 -15.29
#